data_ffc669f06726159946c7959c5ae99f68
#
_entry.id   ffc669f06726159946c7959c5ae99f68
#
_cell.length_a   1.000
_cell.length_b   1.000
_cell.length_c   1.000
_cell.angle_alpha   90.00
_cell.angle_beta   90.00
_cell.angle_gamma   90.00
#
_symmetry.space_group_name_H-M   'P 1'
#
loop_
_entity.id
_entity.type
_entity.pdbx_description
1 polymer ?
#
loop_
_entity_poly.entity_id
_entity_poly.type
_entity_poly.pdbx_seq_one_letter_code
_entity_poly.pdbx_strand_id
1 'polypeptide(L)'
;MVTPRTNSPDNSYTREHPERFSTAGPAGPLGYAADTQADLLLDLDLQDPSDARNASRGSERAHRPLVRERASTGVLRQGSGGKRTQECICVGICMTLMVVNFFFIIFHVRIDNLSTILVAAFCGIVTADFGSGLVHWAADTWGSVELPILGKNFLRPFREHHIDPTSITRHDFIETNGDNFMVTIPFLARMVWDFLTLSEDDVQKKFTWNCYVFLLALFVAMTNQIHKWSHTYFGLPGWVVWLQECHVILPRRHHRIHHVAPHETYFCITTGWLNWPLEKLRFWSILEAVIEQTTGCKPRADDMKWAQKGT
;
A
#
# COMPACT_ATOMS: atom_id res chain seq x y z
N MET A 1 -29.18 46.10 57.07
CA MET A 1 -29.38 45.24 58.25
C MET A 1 -28.53 43.97 58.04
N VAL A 2 -27.56 43.84 58.92
CA VAL A 2 -26.87 42.61 59.36
C VAL A 2 -26.03 41.84 58.35
N THR A 3 -24.74 42.11 58.37
CA THR A 3 -23.57 41.19 58.25
C THR A 3 -23.49 40.37 59.55
N PRO A 4 -22.55 39.44 59.81
CA PRO A 4 -21.52 38.74 59.03
C PRO A 4 -21.28 37.27 59.50
N ARG A 5 -20.28 36.56 58.91
CA ARG A 5 -19.17 35.77 59.52
C ARG A 5 -18.69 34.66 58.59
N THR A 6 -17.43 34.74 58.09
CA THR A 6 -16.13 34.23 58.55
C THR A 6 -16.12 32.76 58.95
N ASN A 7 -15.32 31.98 58.18
CA ASN A 7 -14.12 31.29 58.67
C ASN A 7 -13.48 30.39 57.59
N SER A 8 -12.24 30.69 57.36
CA SER A 8 -11.19 29.77 56.85
C SER A 8 -10.68 28.92 58.02
N PRO A 9 -10.01 27.77 57.85
CA PRO A 9 -8.58 27.81 57.62
C PRO A 9 -8.01 26.73 56.68
N ASP A 10 -6.99 27.15 55.93
CA ASP A 10 -5.62 26.61 55.82
C ASP A 10 -5.42 25.10 56.02
N ASN A 11 -4.85 24.44 55.01
CA ASN A 11 -3.75 23.51 55.24
C ASN A 11 -2.86 23.31 54.00
N SER A 12 -1.69 23.87 54.08
CA SER A 12 -0.51 23.69 53.25
C SER A 12 0.07 22.28 53.41
N TYR A 13 0.36 21.61 52.28
CA TYR A 13 1.43 20.62 52.20
C TYR A 13 2.21 20.77 50.91
N THR A 14 3.34 21.44 51.07
CA THR A 14 4.48 21.41 50.14
C THR A 14 5.12 20.02 50.16
N ARG A 15 5.37 19.46 49.00
CA ARG A 15 6.39 18.42 48.81
C ARG A 15 7.28 18.78 47.64
N GLU A 16 8.54 19.02 48.02
CA GLU A 16 9.69 19.29 47.18
C GLU A 16 10.02 18.13 46.26
N HIS A 17 10.38 18.44 45.02
CA HIS A 17 11.07 17.56 44.09
C HIS A 17 12.59 17.76 44.26
N PRO A 18 13.38 16.69 44.30
CA PRO A 18 14.81 16.84 44.06
C PRO A 18 15.12 16.71 42.57
N GLU A 19 15.75 17.74 42.06
CA GLU A 19 16.44 17.76 40.77
C GLU A 19 17.55 16.70 40.72
N ARG A 20 17.62 15.91 39.63
CA ARG A 20 18.84 15.20 39.26
C ARG A 20 19.33 15.73 37.94
N PHE A 21 20.38 16.50 38.01
CA PHE A 21 21.30 16.76 36.90
C PHE A 21 21.86 15.42 36.41
N SER A 22 21.80 15.17 35.13
CA SER A 22 22.62 14.18 34.45
C SER A 22 23.24 14.81 33.22
N THR A 23 24.55 14.78 33.26
CA THR A 23 25.53 15.32 32.33
C THR A 23 25.40 14.67 30.92
N ALA A 24 25.43 15.52 29.91
CA ALA A 24 25.52 15.12 28.48
C ALA A 24 26.91 14.54 28.19
N GLY A 25 26.94 13.34 27.63
CA GLY A 25 28.09 12.74 26.93
C GLY A 25 27.98 12.96 25.41
N PRO A 26 29.07 12.87 24.66
CA PRO A 26 29.19 13.39 23.31
C PRO A 26 28.40 12.54 22.26
N ALA A 27 27.89 13.24 21.26
CA ALA A 27 27.17 12.72 20.12
C ALA A 27 27.98 11.70 19.30
N GLY A 28 27.47 10.47 19.19
CA GLY A 28 27.89 9.49 18.20
C GLY A 28 27.04 9.62 16.91
N PRO A 29 27.46 9.00 15.79
CA PRO A 29 26.98 9.34 14.47
C PRO A 29 25.51 8.96 14.23
N LEU A 30 24.86 9.76 13.41
CA LEU A 30 23.48 9.64 12.90
C LEU A 30 23.12 8.21 12.49
N GLY A 31 22.31 7.55 13.32
CA GLY A 31 21.77 6.23 13.06
C GLY A 31 20.33 6.14 13.57
N TYR A 32 19.43 5.87 12.66
CA TYR A 32 18.14 5.16 12.82
C TYR A 32 17.46 5.20 14.22
N ALA A 33 16.84 6.30 14.59
CA ALA A 33 16.14 6.41 15.87
C ALA A 33 14.59 6.44 15.76
N ALA A 34 14.03 6.07 14.59
CA ALA A 34 12.57 6.01 14.38
C ALA A 34 11.98 4.59 14.46
N ASP A 35 12.82 3.55 14.50
CA ASP A 35 12.38 2.15 14.41
C ASP A 35 12.20 1.46 15.78
N THR A 36 12.67 2.05 16.88
CA THR A 36 12.81 1.34 18.15
C THR A 36 11.50 0.92 18.83
N GLN A 37 10.41 1.62 18.59
CA GLN A 37 9.13 1.25 19.23
C GLN A 37 8.34 0.25 18.41
N ALA A 38 8.45 0.30 17.08
CA ALA A 38 7.85 -0.69 16.19
C ALA A 38 8.65 -2.01 16.18
N ASP A 39 9.98 -1.94 16.26
CA ASP A 39 10.85 -3.11 16.34
C ASP A 39 10.73 -3.83 17.70
N LEU A 40 10.52 -3.10 18.81
CA LEU A 40 10.30 -3.70 20.14
C LEU A 40 8.98 -4.49 20.20
N LEU A 41 7.94 -4.04 19.49
CA LEU A 41 6.66 -4.75 19.42
C LEU A 41 6.74 -5.97 18.49
N LEU A 42 7.65 -5.97 17.51
CA LEU A 42 7.87 -7.11 16.61
C LEU A 42 8.63 -8.26 17.26
N ASP A 43 9.61 -7.95 18.11
CA ASP A 43 10.40 -8.98 18.82
C ASP A 43 9.59 -9.71 19.91
N LEU A 44 8.56 -9.06 20.46
CA LEU A 44 7.68 -9.68 21.46
C LEU A 44 6.71 -10.71 20.85
N ASP A 45 6.31 -10.54 19.57
CA ASP A 45 5.39 -11.46 18.87
C ASP A 45 6.08 -12.73 18.31
N LEU A 46 7.41 -12.78 18.27
CA LEU A 46 8.15 -13.90 17.66
C LEU A 46 8.76 -14.90 18.67
N GLN A 47 8.66 -14.67 19.97
CA GLN A 47 9.37 -15.47 20.99
C GLN A 47 8.51 -16.47 21.76
N ASP A 48 7.19 -16.55 21.54
CA ASP A 48 6.37 -17.54 22.25
C ASP A 48 5.93 -18.69 21.34
N PRO A 49 6.50 -19.92 21.53
CA PRO A 49 6.06 -21.13 20.83
C PRO A 49 4.61 -21.54 21.14
N SER A 50 3.97 -20.91 22.13
CA SER A 50 2.56 -21.13 22.47
C SER A 50 1.62 -20.45 21.48
N ASP A 51 2.05 -19.35 20.84
CA ASP A 51 1.24 -18.63 19.86
C ASP A 51 1.09 -19.40 18.54
N ALA A 52 2.09 -20.16 18.14
CA ALA A 52 1.97 -21.08 17.00
C ALA A 52 0.92 -22.19 17.24
N ARG A 53 0.73 -22.62 18.49
CA ARG A 53 -0.29 -23.60 18.88
C ARG A 53 -1.68 -23.00 19.02
N ASN A 54 -1.79 -21.73 19.38
CA ASN A 54 -3.05 -21.02 19.45
C ASN A 54 -3.53 -20.59 18.06
N ALA A 55 -2.63 -20.25 17.12
CA ALA A 55 -2.95 -19.99 15.73
C ALA A 55 -3.52 -21.23 15.03
N SER A 56 -3.00 -22.45 15.33
CA SER A 56 -3.55 -23.69 14.78
C SER A 56 -4.94 -24.03 15.35
N ARG A 57 -5.18 -23.76 16.64
CA ARG A 57 -6.51 -23.94 17.28
C ARG A 57 -7.53 -22.89 16.87
N GLY A 58 -7.08 -21.65 16.56
CA GLY A 58 -7.90 -20.59 15.98
C GLY A 58 -8.37 -20.94 14.57
N SER A 59 -7.53 -21.62 13.78
CA SER A 59 -7.84 -22.10 12.43
C SER A 59 -8.97 -23.15 12.42
N GLU A 60 -8.99 -24.05 13.39
CA GLU A 60 -10.06 -25.08 13.47
C GLU A 60 -11.42 -24.52 13.91
N ARG A 61 -11.44 -23.46 14.73
CA ARG A 61 -12.70 -22.77 15.10
C ARG A 61 -13.20 -21.82 14.01
N ALA A 62 -12.32 -21.25 13.18
CA ALA A 62 -12.70 -20.42 12.05
C ALA A 62 -13.26 -21.21 10.86
N HIS A 63 -13.07 -22.54 10.81
CA HIS A 63 -13.60 -23.36 9.72
C HIS A 63 -15.11 -23.66 9.80
N ARG A 64 -15.76 -23.48 10.94
CA ARG A 64 -17.22 -23.73 11.06
C ARG A 64 -18.12 -22.65 10.41
N PRO A 65 -17.79 -21.35 10.41
CA PRO A 65 -18.60 -20.35 9.69
C PRO A 65 -18.40 -20.35 8.16
N LEU A 66 -17.22 -20.77 7.66
CA LEU A 66 -16.87 -20.72 6.24
C LEU A 66 -17.73 -21.61 5.34
N VAL A 67 -18.28 -22.71 5.87
CA VAL A 67 -19.15 -23.61 5.10
C VAL A 67 -20.52 -22.95 4.84
N ARG A 68 -21.00 -22.10 5.75
CA ARG A 68 -22.27 -21.39 5.58
C ARG A 68 -22.16 -20.12 4.74
N GLU A 69 -21.00 -19.48 4.77
CA GLU A 69 -20.70 -18.28 3.95
C GLU A 69 -20.43 -18.65 2.48
N ARG A 70 -19.83 -19.83 2.22
CA ARG A 70 -19.68 -20.35 0.83
C ARG A 70 -21.03 -20.62 0.15
N ALA A 71 -22.06 -20.95 0.90
CA ALA A 71 -23.43 -21.13 0.34
C ALA A 71 -24.09 -19.81 0.00
N SER A 72 -23.83 -18.72 0.74
CA SER A 72 -24.36 -17.39 0.45
C SER A 72 -23.59 -16.65 -0.64
N THR A 73 -22.26 -16.86 -0.74
CA THR A 73 -21.44 -16.29 -1.83
C THR A 73 -21.70 -16.97 -3.19
N GLY A 74 -22.20 -18.20 -3.19
CA GLY A 74 -22.63 -18.88 -4.41
C GLY A 74 -23.78 -18.18 -5.13
N VAL A 75 -24.67 -17.51 -4.42
CA VAL A 75 -25.82 -16.78 -4.99
C VAL A 75 -25.41 -15.40 -5.53
N LEU A 76 -24.38 -14.74 -4.94
CA LEU A 76 -23.86 -13.46 -5.44
C LEU A 76 -22.93 -13.62 -6.67
N ARG A 77 -22.47 -14.81 -6.95
CA ARG A 77 -21.57 -15.12 -8.06
C ARG A 77 -22.24 -15.16 -9.44
N GLN A 78 -23.57 -15.22 -9.50
CA GLN A 78 -24.31 -15.30 -10.78
C GLN A 78 -24.31 -13.99 -11.60
N GLY A 79 -23.98 -12.84 -10.99
CA GLY A 79 -23.79 -11.55 -11.69
C GLY A 79 -22.37 -11.28 -12.19
N SER A 80 -21.36 -12.09 -11.80
CA SER A 80 -19.92 -11.82 -11.98
C SER A 80 -19.24 -12.56 -13.14
N GLY A 81 -19.94 -13.38 -13.89
CA GLY A 81 -19.34 -14.16 -14.98
C GLY A 81 -18.65 -13.28 -16.04
N GLY A 82 -19.25 -12.17 -16.40
CA GLY A 82 -18.69 -11.22 -17.35
C GLY A 82 -17.43 -10.52 -16.84
N LYS A 83 -17.40 -10.10 -15.58
CA LYS A 83 -16.21 -9.46 -14.98
C LYS A 83 -15.03 -10.43 -14.92
N ARG A 84 -15.27 -11.66 -14.48
CA ARG A 84 -14.22 -12.69 -14.44
C ARG A 84 -13.63 -12.99 -15.80
N THR A 85 -14.46 -13.10 -16.82
CA THR A 85 -14.00 -13.30 -18.20
C THR A 85 -13.16 -12.11 -18.69
N GLN A 86 -13.59 -10.89 -18.42
CA GLN A 86 -12.83 -9.67 -18.73
C GLN A 86 -11.46 -9.69 -18.04
N GLU A 87 -11.41 -9.96 -16.75
CA GLU A 87 -10.16 -10.04 -15.97
C GLU A 87 -9.20 -11.08 -16.57
N CYS A 88 -9.68 -12.29 -16.88
CA CYS A 88 -8.87 -13.32 -17.51
C CYS A 88 -8.30 -12.89 -18.87
N ILE A 89 -9.12 -12.26 -19.71
CA ILE A 89 -8.69 -11.75 -21.02
C ILE A 89 -7.65 -10.65 -20.84
N CYS A 90 -7.88 -9.67 -19.96
CA CYS A 90 -6.95 -8.58 -19.69
C CYS A 90 -5.60 -9.09 -19.18
N VAL A 91 -5.60 -10.02 -18.21
CA VAL A 91 -4.37 -10.63 -17.71
C VAL A 91 -3.64 -11.38 -18.83
N GLY A 92 -4.33 -12.18 -19.65
CA GLY A 92 -3.72 -12.92 -20.76
C GLY A 92 -3.10 -11.99 -21.81
N ILE A 93 -3.82 -10.95 -22.24
CA ILE A 93 -3.33 -9.95 -23.21
C ILE A 93 -2.13 -9.21 -22.62
N CYS A 94 -2.24 -8.69 -21.40
CA CYS A 94 -1.18 -7.90 -20.78
C CYS A 94 0.10 -8.72 -20.59
N MET A 95 0.00 -9.96 -20.09
CA MET A 95 1.16 -10.85 -19.95
C MET A 95 1.84 -11.13 -21.29
N THR A 96 1.07 -11.37 -22.34
CA THR A 96 1.60 -11.55 -23.70
C THR A 96 2.36 -10.29 -24.15
N LEU A 97 1.74 -9.11 -23.99
CA LEU A 97 2.37 -7.83 -24.35
C LEU A 97 3.65 -7.56 -23.52
N MET A 98 3.65 -7.90 -22.24
CA MET A 98 4.86 -7.78 -21.39
C MET A 98 6.00 -8.65 -21.91
N VAL A 99 5.71 -9.92 -22.22
CA VAL A 99 6.72 -10.85 -22.77
C VAL A 99 7.25 -10.34 -24.11
N VAL A 100 6.38 -9.92 -25.01
CA VAL A 100 6.79 -9.39 -26.33
C VAL A 100 7.65 -8.14 -26.18
N ASN A 101 7.23 -7.17 -25.37
CA ASN A 101 8.00 -5.95 -25.13
C ASN A 101 9.35 -6.26 -24.45
N PHE A 102 9.40 -7.20 -23.50
CA PHE A 102 10.64 -7.63 -22.88
C PHE A 102 11.65 -8.12 -23.91
N PHE A 103 11.23 -8.97 -24.84
CA PHE A 103 12.11 -9.43 -25.91
C PHE A 103 12.53 -8.28 -26.84
N PHE A 104 11.63 -7.38 -27.24
CA PHE A 104 12.04 -6.21 -28.03
C PHE A 104 13.05 -5.33 -27.30
N ILE A 105 12.87 -5.10 -26.00
CA ILE A 105 13.83 -4.34 -25.20
C ILE A 105 15.19 -5.05 -25.19
N ILE A 106 15.25 -6.36 -24.97
CA ILE A 106 16.51 -7.10 -24.95
C ILE A 106 17.21 -7.05 -26.31
N PHE A 107 16.47 -7.16 -27.43
CA PHE A 107 17.05 -7.13 -28.76
C PHE A 107 17.59 -5.76 -29.18
N HIS A 108 17.01 -4.66 -28.67
CA HIS A 108 17.39 -3.30 -29.05
C HIS A 108 18.29 -2.60 -28.00
N VAL A 109 18.63 -3.27 -26.90
CA VAL A 109 19.51 -2.69 -25.88
C VAL A 109 20.90 -2.43 -26.43
N ARG A 110 21.44 -1.23 -26.19
CA ARG A 110 22.83 -0.85 -26.52
C ARG A 110 23.59 -0.50 -25.25
N ILE A 111 24.81 -1.02 -25.14
CA ILE A 111 25.63 -0.81 -23.94
C ILE A 111 25.97 0.68 -23.77
N ASP A 112 26.11 1.43 -24.85
CA ASP A 112 26.41 2.86 -24.85
C ASP A 112 25.31 3.69 -24.13
N ASN A 113 24.07 3.18 -24.08
CA ASN A 113 22.94 3.83 -23.46
C ASN A 113 22.59 3.25 -22.08
N LEU A 114 23.44 2.37 -21.52
CA LEU A 114 23.08 1.64 -20.30
C LEU A 114 22.78 2.56 -19.11
N SER A 115 23.52 3.64 -18.94
CA SER A 115 23.30 4.60 -17.85
C SER A 115 21.92 5.27 -17.95
N THR A 116 21.52 5.71 -19.13
CA THR A 116 20.22 6.34 -19.37
C THR A 116 19.07 5.34 -19.23
N ILE A 117 19.29 4.09 -19.65
CA ILE A 117 18.31 3.00 -19.47
C ILE A 117 18.10 2.71 -17.98
N LEU A 118 19.16 2.62 -17.18
CA LEU A 118 19.05 2.37 -15.74
C LEU A 118 18.32 3.52 -15.03
N VAL A 119 18.60 4.78 -15.39
CA VAL A 119 17.90 5.94 -14.85
C VAL A 119 16.42 5.89 -15.24
N ALA A 120 16.10 5.59 -16.50
CA ALA A 120 14.72 5.48 -16.97
C ALA A 120 13.95 4.35 -16.26
N ALA A 121 14.59 3.20 -16.09
CA ALA A 121 14.04 2.07 -15.34
C ALA A 121 13.74 2.46 -13.88
N PHE A 122 14.71 3.07 -13.21
CA PHE A 122 14.53 3.58 -11.84
C PHE A 122 13.37 4.59 -11.75
N CYS A 123 13.33 5.58 -12.66
CA CYS A 123 12.23 6.55 -12.72
C CYS A 123 10.86 5.87 -12.95
N GLY A 124 10.79 4.84 -13.81
CA GLY A 124 9.56 4.09 -14.04
C GLY A 124 9.05 3.41 -12.76
N ILE A 125 9.95 2.76 -12.02
CA ILE A 125 9.61 2.11 -10.75
C ILE A 125 9.16 3.14 -9.70
N VAL A 126 9.90 4.25 -9.56
CA VAL A 126 9.55 5.33 -8.60
C VAL A 126 8.22 5.97 -8.96
N THR A 127 7.92 6.15 -10.26
CA THR A 127 6.62 6.68 -10.70
C THR A 127 5.49 5.71 -10.37
N ALA A 128 5.70 4.39 -10.52
CA ALA A 128 4.71 3.39 -10.11
C ALA A 128 4.46 3.41 -8.60
N ASP A 129 5.53 3.53 -7.80
CA ASP A 129 5.42 3.61 -6.34
C ASP A 129 4.65 4.86 -5.90
N PHE A 130 5.01 6.03 -6.45
CA PHE A 130 4.28 7.28 -6.20
C PHE A 130 2.82 7.19 -6.63
N GLY A 131 2.55 6.67 -7.84
CA GLY A 131 1.20 6.49 -8.37
C GLY A 131 0.35 5.59 -7.47
N SER A 132 0.92 4.48 -6.98
CA SER A 132 0.24 3.60 -6.04
C SER A 132 -0.13 4.32 -4.75
N GLY A 133 0.81 5.12 -4.21
CA GLY A 133 0.58 5.91 -3.01
C GLY A 133 -0.49 6.98 -3.20
N LEU A 134 -0.49 7.67 -4.36
CA LEU A 134 -1.49 8.69 -4.67
C LEU A 134 -2.90 8.11 -4.75
N VAL A 135 -3.06 6.96 -5.42
CA VAL A 135 -4.35 6.26 -5.54
C VAL A 135 -4.82 5.77 -4.17
N HIS A 136 -3.94 5.16 -3.39
CA HIS A 136 -4.23 4.64 -2.06
C HIS A 136 -4.63 5.78 -1.11
N TRP A 137 -3.81 6.81 -1.00
CA TRP A 137 -4.12 8.00 -0.22
C TRP A 137 -5.46 8.63 -0.63
N ALA A 138 -5.72 8.78 -1.94
CA ALA A 138 -6.98 9.34 -2.39
C ALA A 138 -8.19 8.48 -2.01
N ALA A 139 -8.09 7.15 -2.10
CA ALA A 139 -9.16 6.23 -1.73
C ALA A 139 -9.45 6.21 -0.22
N ASP A 140 -8.40 6.36 0.61
CA ASP A 140 -8.54 6.38 2.06
C ASP A 140 -8.99 7.74 2.61
N THR A 141 -8.64 8.81 1.91
CA THR A 141 -8.80 10.19 2.41
C THR A 141 -10.08 10.84 1.92
N TRP A 142 -10.48 10.61 0.66
CA TRP A 142 -11.53 11.35 -0.01
C TRP A 142 -12.70 10.48 -0.47
N GLY A 143 -13.85 11.14 -0.63
CA GLY A 143 -15.07 10.50 -1.12
C GLY A 143 -15.80 9.69 -0.05
N SER A 144 -16.95 9.18 -0.43
CA SER A 144 -17.80 8.32 0.41
C SER A 144 -17.97 6.95 -0.23
N VAL A 145 -17.99 5.90 0.57
CA VAL A 145 -18.33 4.53 0.14
C VAL A 145 -19.75 4.41 -0.42
N GLU A 146 -20.62 5.39 -0.14
CA GLU A 146 -21.99 5.46 -0.65
C GLU A 146 -22.07 6.00 -2.09
N LEU A 147 -20.97 6.54 -2.65
CA LEU A 147 -20.98 7.04 -4.02
C LEU A 147 -21.37 5.94 -5.01
N PRO A 148 -22.27 6.24 -5.98
CA PRO A 148 -22.59 5.29 -7.03
C PRO A 148 -21.34 4.89 -7.81
N ILE A 149 -21.17 3.61 -8.13
CA ILE A 149 -20.06 3.03 -8.90
C ILE A 149 -18.72 3.14 -8.17
N LEU A 150 -18.15 4.35 -7.99
CA LEU A 150 -16.84 4.55 -7.36
C LEU A 150 -16.82 4.13 -5.89
N GLY A 151 -17.86 4.47 -5.13
CA GLY A 151 -17.93 4.14 -3.72
C GLY A 151 -17.91 2.64 -3.49
N LYS A 152 -18.83 1.91 -4.14
CA LYS A 152 -18.99 0.47 -3.93
C LYS A 152 -17.87 -0.37 -4.55
N ASN A 153 -17.40 0.02 -5.75
CA ASN A 153 -16.49 -0.83 -6.52
C ASN A 153 -15.01 -0.51 -6.27
N PHE A 154 -14.69 0.68 -5.77
CA PHE A 154 -13.33 1.15 -5.59
C PHE A 154 -13.03 1.58 -4.16
N LEU A 155 -13.72 2.61 -3.62
CA LEU A 155 -13.39 3.16 -2.29
C LEU A 155 -13.66 2.15 -1.16
N ARG A 156 -14.77 1.43 -1.25
CA ARG A 156 -15.16 0.46 -0.23
C ARG A 156 -14.15 -0.67 -0.04
N PRO A 157 -13.65 -1.35 -1.10
CA PRO A 157 -12.62 -2.37 -0.95
C PRO A 157 -11.36 -1.87 -0.27
N PHE A 158 -10.89 -0.65 -0.59
CA PHE A 158 -9.73 -0.04 0.06
C PHE A 158 -9.96 0.17 1.56
N ARG A 159 -11.09 0.73 1.95
CA ARG A 159 -11.40 1.02 3.36
C ARG A 159 -11.75 -0.23 4.16
N GLU A 160 -12.49 -1.19 3.58
CA GLU A 160 -12.76 -2.48 4.22
C GLU A 160 -11.48 -3.26 4.50
N HIS A 161 -10.46 -3.08 3.67
CA HIS A 161 -9.15 -3.66 3.83
C HIS A 161 -8.45 -3.23 5.15
N HIS A 162 -8.70 -2.01 5.65
CA HIS A 162 -8.19 -1.57 6.95
C HIS A 162 -8.83 -2.30 8.14
N ILE A 163 -10.05 -2.84 7.96
CA ILE A 163 -10.77 -3.61 8.99
C ILE A 163 -10.36 -5.07 8.96
N ASP A 164 -10.18 -5.62 7.75
CA ASP A 164 -9.72 -7.00 7.52
C ASP A 164 -8.56 -7.00 6.51
N PRO A 165 -7.33 -6.67 6.96
CA PRO A 165 -6.16 -6.60 6.09
C PRO A 165 -5.85 -7.92 5.36
N THR A 166 -6.34 -9.03 5.89
CA THR A 166 -6.14 -10.35 5.29
C THR A 166 -7.14 -10.67 4.19
N SER A 167 -8.17 -9.85 3.99
CA SER A 167 -9.20 -10.08 2.96
C SER A 167 -8.62 -10.25 1.55
N ILE A 168 -7.64 -9.43 1.19
CA ILE A 168 -6.95 -9.47 -0.10
C ILE A 168 -6.26 -10.83 -0.36
N THR A 169 -5.84 -11.53 0.68
CA THR A 169 -5.15 -12.82 0.54
C THR A 169 -6.08 -13.96 0.11
N ARG A 170 -7.41 -13.78 0.24
CA ARG A 170 -8.43 -14.76 -0.15
C ARG A 170 -8.78 -14.74 -1.63
N HIS A 171 -8.46 -13.65 -2.35
CA HIS A 171 -8.67 -13.52 -3.78
C HIS A 171 -7.60 -14.29 -4.56
N ASP A 172 -7.92 -14.83 -5.73
CA ASP A 172 -6.93 -15.43 -6.61
C ASP A 172 -6.11 -14.37 -7.40
N PHE A 173 -5.15 -14.82 -8.20
CA PHE A 173 -4.27 -13.92 -8.94
C PHE A 173 -5.04 -13.04 -9.95
N ILE A 174 -6.01 -13.61 -10.66
CA ILE A 174 -6.78 -12.90 -11.68
C ILE A 174 -7.64 -11.81 -11.06
N GLU A 175 -8.39 -12.17 -10.01
CA GLU A 175 -9.26 -11.24 -9.27
C GLU A 175 -8.47 -10.11 -8.61
N THR A 176 -7.29 -10.41 -8.08
CA THR A 176 -6.42 -9.41 -7.43
C THR A 176 -5.88 -8.40 -8.45
N ASN A 177 -5.55 -8.84 -9.67
CA ASN A 177 -4.72 -8.04 -10.57
C ASN A 177 -5.42 -7.61 -11.87
N GLY A 178 -6.58 -8.18 -12.22
CA GLY A 178 -7.22 -7.99 -13.52
C GLY A 178 -7.40 -6.52 -13.93
N ASP A 179 -7.82 -5.67 -13.01
CA ASP A 179 -8.05 -4.25 -13.28
C ASP A 179 -6.71 -3.50 -13.50
N ASN A 180 -5.67 -3.79 -12.72
CA ASN A 180 -4.33 -3.18 -12.90
C ASN A 180 -3.68 -3.61 -14.21
N PHE A 181 -3.85 -4.88 -14.60
CA PHE A 181 -3.37 -5.39 -15.87
C PHE A 181 -4.08 -4.70 -17.03
N MET A 182 -5.38 -4.49 -16.93
CA MET A 182 -6.18 -3.81 -17.97
C MET A 182 -5.66 -2.39 -18.24
N VAL A 183 -5.35 -1.63 -17.20
CA VAL A 183 -4.87 -0.24 -17.31
C VAL A 183 -3.55 -0.14 -18.08
N THR A 184 -2.69 -1.14 -18.00
CA THR A 184 -1.37 -1.13 -18.66
C THR A 184 -1.39 -1.57 -20.14
N ILE A 185 -2.44 -2.26 -20.59
CA ILE A 185 -2.56 -2.78 -21.97
C ILE A 185 -2.32 -1.72 -23.04
N PRO A 186 -2.96 -0.53 -23.04
CA PRO A 186 -2.82 0.44 -24.13
C PRO A 186 -1.37 0.93 -24.27
N PHE A 187 -0.64 1.09 -23.16
CA PHE A 187 0.75 1.55 -23.17
C PHE A 187 1.67 0.45 -23.74
N LEU A 188 1.51 -0.78 -23.29
CA LEU A 188 2.29 -1.92 -23.78
C LEU A 188 1.98 -2.24 -25.25
N ALA A 189 0.73 -2.13 -25.67
CA ALA A 189 0.34 -2.31 -27.06
C ALA A 189 0.95 -1.21 -27.96
N ARG A 190 0.97 0.04 -27.50
CA ARG A 190 1.62 1.13 -28.22
C ARG A 190 3.12 0.90 -28.36
N MET A 191 3.79 0.37 -27.35
CA MET A 191 5.21 0.02 -27.43
C MET A 191 5.48 -1.06 -28.48
N VAL A 192 4.68 -2.14 -28.47
CA VAL A 192 4.79 -3.19 -29.50
C VAL A 192 4.59 -2.60 -30.89
N TRP A 193 3.57 -1.75 -31.06
CA TRP A 193 3.34 -1.06 -32.32
C TRP A 193 4.55 -0.23 -32.78
N ASP A 194 5.14 0.55 -31.87
CA ASP A 194 6.33 1.35 -32.18
C ASP A 194 7.50 0.46 -32.60
N PHE A 195 7.78 -0.65 -31.92
CA PHE A 195 8.84 -1.59 -32.28
C PHE A 195 8.61 -2.26 -33.66
N LEU A 196 7.37 -2.48 -34.04
CA LEU A 196 7.05 -3.16 -35.33
C LEU A 196 7.00 -2.21 -36.52
N THR A 197 6.76 -0.91 -36.31
CA THR A 197 6.44 0.03 -37.40
C THR A 197 7.48 1.13 -37.61
N LEU A 198 8.29 1.44 -36.58
CA LEU A 198 9.30 2.49 -36.68
C LEU A 198 10.60 1.95 -37.28
N SER A 199 11.40 2.87 -37.86
CA SER A 199 12.77 2.57 -38.26
C SER A 199 13.64 2.28 -37.04
N GLU A 200 14.77 1.55 -37.23
CA GLU A 200 15.71 1.26 -36.14
C GLU A 200 16.19 2.54 -35.45
N ASP A 201 16.48 3.60 -36.22
CA ASP A 201 16.92 4.89 -35.66
C ASP A 201 15.83 5.54 -34.80
N ASP A 202 14.56 5.44 -35.18
CA ASP A 202 13.46 6.01 -34.42
C ASP A 202 13.12 5.16 -33.18
N VAL A 203 13.29 3.84 -33.27
CA VAL A 203 13.24 2.94 -32.10
C VAL A 203 14.29 3.35 -31.10
N GLN A 204 15.54 3.56 -31.53
CA GLN A 204 16.64 3.96 -30.63
C GLN A 204 16.41 5.34 -29.98
N LYS A 205 15.83 6.30 -30.69
CA LYS A 205 15.45 7.61 -30.10
C LYS A 205 14.41 7.49 -28.98
N LYS A 206 13.49 6.53 -29.11
CA LYS A 206 12.44 6.24 -28.12
C LYS A 206 12.83 5.23 -27.04
N PHE A 207 13.99 4.58 -27.20
CA PHE A 207 14.32 3.38 -26.43
C PHE A 207 14.34 3.63 -24.92
N THR A 208 14.96 4.73 -24.49
CA THR A 208 14.98 5.14 -23.06
C THR A 208 13.58 5.36 -22.52
N TRP A 209 12.68 6.00 -23.30
CA TRP A 209 11.29 6.19 -22.95
C TRP A 209 10.53 4.85 -22.84
N ASN A 210 10.77 3.94 -23.77
CA ASN A 210 10.17 2.62 -23.75
C ASN A 210 10.62 1.81 -22.51
N CYS A 211 11.87 1.90 -22.11
CA CYS A 211 12.36 1.28 -20.87
C CYS A 211 11.65 1.84 -19.63
N TYR A 212 11.48 3.16 -19.56
CA TYR A 212 10.69 3.82 -18.50
C TYR A 212 9.26 3.31 -18.46
N VAL A 213 8.54 3.34 -19.59
CA VAL A 213 7.14 2.91 -19.70
C VAL A 213 6.98 1.43 -19.38
N PHE A 214 7.92 0.58 -19.80
CA PHE A 214 7.87 -0.85 -19.53
C PHE A 214 7.97 -1.14 -18.03
N LEU A 215 8.93 -0.54 -17.33
CA LEU A 215 9.08 -0.74 -15.89
C LEU A 215 7.89 -0.12 -15.11
N LEU A 216 7.43 1.04 -15.53
CA LEU A 216 6.22 1.65 -14.97
C LEU A 216 5.02 0.69 -15.12
N ALA A 217 4.77 0.17 -16.32
CA ALA A 217 3.66 -0.73 -16.58
C ALA A 217 3.77 -2.05 -15.80
N LEU A 218 4.98 -2.63 -15.72
CA LEU A 218 5.25 -3.85 -14.97
C LEU A 218 4.90 -3.67 -13.48
N PHE A 219 5.39 -2.61 -12.86
CA PHE A 219 5.16 -2.36 -11.44
C PHE A 219 3.71 -1.93 -11.16
N VAL A 220 3.07 -1.14 -12.02
CA VAL A 220 1.63 -0.82 -11.91
C VAL A 220 0.78 -2.08 -12.01
N ALA A 221 1.05 -2.96 -12.99
CA ALA A 221 0.30 -4.21 -13.13
C ALA A 221 0.43 -5.10 -11.89
N MET A 222 1.63 -5.15 -11.28
CA MET A 222 1.90 -6.00 -10.13
C MET A 222 1.58 -5.36 -8.77
N THR A 223 1.17 -4.10 -8.71
CA THR A 223 0.93 -3.37 -7.45
C THR A 223 0.02 -4.13 -6.49
N ASN A 224 -1.15 -4.59 -6.94
CA ASN A 224 -2.10 -5.31 -6.09
C ASN A 224 -1.55 -6.68 -5.64
N GLN A 225 -0.77 -7.35 -6.49
CA GLN A 225 -0.12 -8.60 -6.12
C GLN A 225 0.96 -8.39 -5.05
N ILE A 226 1.76 -7.33 -5.20
CA ILE A 226 2.78 -6.95 -4.21
C ILE A 226 2.10 -6.58 -2.89
N HIS A 227 1.03 -5.80 -2.93
CA HIS A 227 0.21 -5.45 -1.78
C HIS A 227 -0.35 -6.71 -1.10
N LYS A 228 -0.91 -7.65 -1.86
CA LYS A 228 -1.35 -8.95 -1.34
C LYS A 228 -0.22 -9.71 -0.65
N TRP A 229 0.98 -9.73 -1.23
CA TRP A 229 2.14 -10.38 -0.61
C TRP A 229 2.56 -9.72 0.70
N SER A 230 2.39 -8.40 0.84
CA SER A 230 2.66 -7.71 2.09
C SER A 230 1.70 -8.08 3.23
N HIS A 231 0.52 -8.62 2.91
CA HIS A 231 -0.46 -9.15 3.87
C HIS A 231 -0.42 -10.67 4.04
N THR A 232 0.44 -11.36 3.29
CA THR A 232 0.54 -12.83 3.38
C THR A 232 1.61 -13.21 4.39
N TYR A 233 1.19 -13.71 5.55
CA TYR A 233 2.10 -14.06 6.65
C TYR A 233 2.78 -15.43 6.48
N PHE A 234 2.12 -16.39 5.83
CA PHE A 234 2.60 -17.76 5.67
C PHE A 234 2.49 -18.22 4.22
N GLY A 235 3.39 -19.13 3.82
CA GLY A 235 3.30 -19.79 2.51
C GLY A 235 3.74 -18.93 1.32
N LEU A 236 4.42 -17.79 1.54
CA LEU A 236 5.04 -17.06 0.45
C LEU A 236 6.21 -17.86 -0.16
N PRO A 237 6.35 -17.85 -1.51
CA PRO A 237 7.53 -18.39 -2.16
C PRO A 237 8.81 -17.68 -1.68
N GLY A 238 9.90 -18.42 -1.50
CA GLY A 238 11.17 -17.86 -1.01
C GLY A 238 11.70 -16.69 -1.84
N TRP A 239 11.50 -16.71 -3.16
CA TRP A 239 11.90 -15.61 -4.03
C TRP A 239 11.11 -14.31 -3.77
N VAL A 240 9.83 -14.40 -3.36
CA VAL A 240 9.03 -13.22 -2.97
C VAL A 240 9.58 -12.64 -1.67
N VAL A 241 9.86 -13.49 -0.68
CA VAL A 241 10.46 -13.07 0.59
C VAL A 241 11.79 -12.38 0.35
N TRP A 242 12.64 -12.96 -0.51
CA TRP A 242 13.93 -12.36 -0.89
C TRP A 242 13.76 -10.97 -1.54
N LEU A 243 12.80 -10.79 -2.47
CA LEU A 243 12.51 -9.49 -3.06
C LEU A 243 12.04 -8.46 -2.02
N GLN A 244 11.26 -8.88 -1.02
CA GLN A 244 10.84 -8.02 0.09
C GLN A 244 12.01 -7.66 1.00
N GLU A 245 12.90 -8.58 1.31
CA GLU A 245 14.10 -8.35 2.13
C GLU A 245 15.09 -7.41 1.42
N CYS A 246 15.24 -7.56 0.09
CA CYS A 246 16.03 -6.64 -0.74
C CYS A 246 15.35 -5.30 -1.02
N HIS A 247 14.14 -5.07 -0.53
CA HIS A 247 13.34 -3.85 -0.79
C HIS A 247 13.10 -3.58 -2.28
N VAL A 248 13.11 -4.61 -3.12
CA VAL A 248 12.71 -4.50 -4.54
C VAL A 248 11.20 -4.34 -4.68
N ILE A 249 10.46 -4.99 -3.80
CA ILE A 249 9.02 -4.85 -3.62
C ILE A 249 8.70 -4.54 -2.16
N LEU A 250 7.48 -4.06 -1.90
CA LEU A 250 7.03 -3.60 -0.58
C LEU A 250 7.27 -4.65 0.52
N PRO A 251 8.11 -4.35 1.53
CA PRO A 251 8.27 -5.21 2.69
C PRO A 251 7.02 -5.18 3.59
N ARG A 252 6.68 -6.33 4.19
CA ARG A 252 5.56 -6.43 5.15
C ARG A 252 5.64 -5.40 6.27
N ARG A 253 6.83 -5.16 6.83
CA ARG A 253 7.05 -4.20 7.92
C ARG A 253 6.65 -2.78 7.54
N HIS A 254 6.98 -2.33 6.33
CA HIS A 254 6.61 -0.99 5.86
C HIS A 254 5.10 -0.84 5.71
N HIS A 255 4.43 -1.86 5.14
CA HIS A 255 2.99 -1.79 4.96
C HIS A 255 2.20 -1.90 6.28
N ARG A 256 2.75 -2.62 7.27
CA ARG A 256 2.18 -2.68 8.62
C ARG A 256 2.09 -1.29 9.29
N ILE A 257 3.04 -0.37 9.03
CA ILE A 257 3.01 1.00 9.55
C ILE A 257 1.73 1.71 9.08
N HIS A 258 1.36 1.55 7.81
CA HIS A 258 0.13 2.10 7.25
C HIS A 258 -1.13 1.54 7.95
N HIS A 259 -1.14 0.27 8.34
CA HIS A 259 -2.27 -0.38 9.02
C HIS A 259 -2.39 -0.05 10.52
N VAL A 260 -1.52 0.80 11.06
CA VAL A 260 -1.70 1.34 12.42
C VAL A 260 -2.58 2.58 12.35
N ALA A 261 -3.68 2.60 13.13
CA ALA A 261 -4.56 3.76 13.19
C ALA A 261 -3.76 5.04 13.55
N PRO A 262 -4.02 6.18 12.91
CA PRO A 262 -5.21 6.52 12.10
C PRO A 262 -5.11 6.22 10.59
N HIS A 263 -4.17 5.41 10.10
CA HIS A 263 -4.00 5.03 8.69
C HIS A 263 -3.68 6.20 7.75
N GLU A 264 -2.87 7.15 8.23
CA GLU A 264 -2.61 8.44 7.55
C GLU A 264 -1.20 8.55 6.96
N THR A 265 -0.45 7.44 6.91
CA THR A 265 0.95 7.41 6.50
C THR A 265 1.27 6.23 5.60
N TYR A 266 2.41 6.25 4.91
CA TYR A 266 2.97 5.09 4.20
C TYR A 266 2.05 4.49 3.13
N PHE A 267 1.46 5.35 2.30
CA PHE A 267 0.48 4.96 1.28
C PHE A 267 1.07 4.24 0.06
N CYS A 268 2.39 4.35 -0.21
CA CYS A 268 3.01 3.70 -1.37
C CYS A 268 3.10 2.19 -1.15
N ILE A 269 2.47 1.41 -2.04
CA ILE A 269 2.27 -0.03 -1.88
C ILE A 269 2.93 -0.88 -2.97
N THR A 270 3.83 -0.28 -3.77
CA THR A 270 4.57 -1.01 -4.82
C THR A 270 5.96 -1.41 -4.33
N THR A 271 6.85 -0.46 -4.10
CA THR A 271 8.16 -0.71 -3.49
C THR A 271 8.25 -0.19 -2.07
N GLY A 272 7.47 0.85 -1.77
CA GLY A 272 7.51 1.58 -0.51
C GLY A 272 8.73 2.50 -0.36
N TRP A 273 9.52 2.71 -1.43
CA TRP A 273 10.71 3.58 -1.38
C TRP A 273 10.37 5.01 -1.04
N LEU A 274 9.22 5.48 -1.52
CA LEU A 274 8.77 6.85 -1.29
C LEU A 274 8.05 7.06 0.05
N ASN A 275 7.72 6.00 0.78
CA ASN A 275 7.00 6.13 2.04
C ASN A 275 7.72 7.05 3.04
N TRP A 276 8.98 6.75 3.35
CA TRP A 276 9.76 7.54 4.29
C TRP A 276 10.01 9.00 3.83
N PRO A 277 10.49 9.29 2.58
CA PRO A 277 10.71 10.67 2.17
C PRO A 277 9.42 11.50 2.08
N LEU A 278 8.30 10.94 1.60
CA LEU A 278 7.02 11.64 1.56
C LEU A 278 6.49 11.94 2.96
N GLU A 279 6.67 11.03 3.91
CA GLU A 279 6.31 11.25 5.31
C GLU A 279 7.16 12.35 5.95
N LYS A 280 8.49 12.33 5.77
CA LYS A 280 9.39 13.39 6.27
C LYS A 280 9.07 14.75 5.69
N LEU A 281 8.64 14.82 4.44
CA LEU A 281 8.20 16.05 3.78
C LEU A 281 6.77 16.45 4.17
N ARG A 282 6.05 15.64 4.95
CA ARG A 282 4.63 15.82 5.27
C ARG A 282 3.77 16.03 4.01
N PHE A 283 4.14 15.35 2.92
CA PHE A 283 3.58 15.57 1.59
C PHE A 283 2.06 15.40 1.58
N TRP A 284 1.55 14.32 2.15
CA TRP A 284 0.12 14.02 2.18
C TRP A 284 -0.66 15.02 3.00
N SER A 285 -0.19 15.36 4.20
CA SER A 285 -0.83 16.36 5.07
C SER A 285 -0.86 17.76 4.44
N ILE A 286 0.20 18.15 3.71
CA ILE A 286 0.22 19.42 3.00
C ILE A 286 -0.81 19.40 1.86
N LEU A 287 -0.86 18.32 1.09
CA LEU A 287 -1.81 18.16 0.00
C LEU A 287 -3.26 18.17 0.50
N GLU A 288 -3.55 17.50 1.61
CA GLU A 288 -4.84 17.54 2.29
C GLU A 288 -5.23 18.96 2.70
N ALA A 289 -4.32 19.70 3.33
CA ALA A 289 -4.57 21.07 3.73
C ALA A 289 -4.85 22.01 2.54
N VAL A 290 -4.12 21.84 1.42
CA VAL A 290 -4.36 22.61 0.19
C VAL A 290 -5.74 22.29 -0.39
N ILE A 291 -6.12 21.02 -0.46
CA ILE A 291 -7.44 20.61 -0.98
C ILE A 291 -8.55 21.13 -0.07
N GLU A 292 -8.43 21.00 1.25
CA GLU A 292 -9.41 21.51 2.20
C GLU A 292 -9.58 23.04 2.07
N GLN A 293 -8.48 23.80 1.98
CA GLN A 293 -8.53 25.24 1.83
C GLN A 293 -9.15 25.69 0.50
N THR A 294 -8.93 24.94 -0.59
CA THR A 294 -9.42 25.33 -1.92
C THR A 294 -10.84 24.85 -2.21
N THR A 295 -11.24 23.73 -1.66
CA THR A 295 -12.53 23.09 -1.98
C THR A 295 -13.52 23.08 -0.82
N GLY A 296 -13.06 23.30 0.41
CA GLY A 296 -13.84 23.12 1.64
C GLY A 296 -14.09 21.64 2.01
N CYS A 297 -13.64 20.69 1.20
CA CYS A 297 -13.78 19.27 1.48
C CYS A 297 -12.80 18.85 2.59
N LYS A 298 -13.31 18.26 3.66
CA LYS A 298 -12.47 17.76 4.76
C LYS A 298 -11.97 16.36 4.45
N PRO A 299 -10.70 16.06 4.75
CA PRO A 299 -10.18 14.70 4.64
C PRO A 299 -10.94 13.77 5.59
N ARG A 300 -11.16 12.53 5.18
CA ARG A 300 -11.81 11.46 5.98
C ARG A 300 -13.16 11.86 6.59
N ALA A 301 -13.96 12.65 5.85
CA ALA A 301 -15.21 13.20 6.35
C ALA A 301 -16.24 12.14 6.78
N ASP A 302 -16.20 10.94 6.21
CA ASP A 302 -17.04 9.79 6.59
C ASP A 302 -16.37 8.79 7.56
N ASP A 303 -15.07 8.95 7.79
CA ASP A 303 -14.22 8.29 8.78
C ASP A 303 -14.75 6.95 9.35
N MET A 304 -14.83 5.93 8.51
CA MET A 304 -15.19 4.56 8.90
C MET A 304 -16.59 4.39 9.56
N LYS A 305 -17.45 5.39 9.53
CA LYS A 305 -18.79 5.32 10.13
C LYS A 305 -19.61 4.16 9.57
N TRP A 306 -19.43 3.85 8.30
CA TRP A 306 -20.07 2.74 7.60
C TRP A 306 -19.59 1.35 8.09
N ALA A 307 -18.44 1.27 8.72
CA ALA A 307 -17.86 0.05 9.28
C ALA A 307 -18.34 -0.22 10.72
N GLN A 308 -18.87 0.78 11.40
CA GLN A 308 -19.46 0.61 12.71
C GLN A 308 -20.77 -0.15 12.51
N LYS A 309 -20.80 -1.43 12.96
CA LYS A 309 -22.05 -2.19 13.01
C LYS A 309 -23.03 -1.38 13.84
N GLY A 310 -24.16 -1.01 13.26
CA GLY A 310 -25.25 -0.40 14.00
C GLY A 310 -25.54 -1.27 15.23
N THR A 311 -25.36 -0.69 16.40
CA THR A 311 -25.73 -1.26 17.70
C THR A 311 -27.25 -1.42 17.78
#